data_e4e0f0c5764c78abf71c15584921b378
#
_entry.id   e4e0f0c5764c78abf71c15584921b378
#
_cell.length_a   1.000
_cell.length_b   1.000
_cell.length_c   1.000
_cell.angle_alpha   90.00
_cell.angle_beta   90.00
_cell.angle_gamma   90.00
#
_symmetry.space_group_name_H-M   'P 1'
#
loop_
_entity.id
_entity.type
_entity.pdbx_description
1 polymer ?
#
loop_
_entity_poly.entity_id
_entity_poly.type
_entity_poly.pdbx_seq_one_letter_code
_entity_poly.pdbx_strand_id
1 'polypeptide(L)'
;MPASIWLRLSHEQEGSLKELIERLANAHGTVPFQPHLTVCSPQSEASWDAAAEYVRHSTALPLRVRKKRISFSTVAPMMAVVMYVEDAPDLLGFRQDLRRLTGAVEPPPPHISLLYGVDRTARQPSWSSDKGALSRIAEECVRQVDGSEFVLDRPVIVAPDGEWTNVKSWRVVRVL
;
A
#
# COMPACT_ATOMS: atom_id res chain seq x y z
N MET A 1 1.77 19.54 2.66
CA MET A 1 0.67 18.56 2.54
C MET A 1 1.16 17.19 2.99
N PRO A 2 0.42 16.40 3.78
CA PRO A 2 0.83 15.04 4.07
C PRO A 2 0.87 14.21 2.79
N ALA A 3 1.93 13.43 2.62
CA ALA A 3 2.09 12.58 1.46
C ALA A 3 2.62 11.22 1.85
N SER A 4 2.60 10.27 0.93
CA SER A 4 3.14 8.93 1.11
C SER A 4 3.96 8.54 -0.11
N ILE A 5 5.10 7.91 0.12
CA ILE A 5 5.91 7.31 -0.94
C ILE A 5 5.48 5.86 -1.08
N TRP A 6 5.03 5.52 -2.26
CA TRP A 6 4.60 4.18 -2.62
C TRP A 6 5.56 3.55 -3.63
N LEU A 7 5.74 2.27 -3.50
CA LEU A 7 6.26 1.41 -4.55
C LEU A 7 5.08 0.65 -5.18
N ARG A 8 4.84 0.88 -6.45
CA ARG A 8 3.85 0.16 -7.23
C ARG A 8 4.48 -1.09 -7.84
N LEU A 9 3.65 -2.07 -8.13
CA LEU A 9 4.08 -3.28 -8.81
C LEU A 9 4.52 -2.98 -10.25
N SER A 10 5.33 -3.85 -10.81
CA SER A 10 5.65 -3.82 -12.25
C SER A 10 4.36 -3.90 -13.08
N HIS A 11 4.40 -3.36 -14.29
CA HIS A 11 3.23 -3.36 -15.19
C HIS A 11 2.70 -4.76 -15.46
N GLU A 12 3.59 -5.76 -15.51
CA GLU A 12 3.23 -7.15 -15.76
C GLU A 12 2.43 -7.78 -14.62
N GLN A 13 2.71 -7.39 -13.38
CA GLN A 13 2.11 -8.00 -12.18
C GLN A 13 0.97 -7.18 -11.58
N GLU A 14 0.85 -5.90 -11.93
CA GLU A 14 -0.15 -5.01 -11.35
C GLU A 14 -1.59 -5.46 -11.67
N GLY A 15 -1.82 -5.99 -12.88
CA GLY A 15 -3.16 -6.28 -13.40
C GLY A 15 -3.96 -7.21 -12.51
N SER A 16 -3.41 -8.38 -12.16
CA SER A 16 -4.12 -9.39 -11.37
C SER A 16 -4.48 -8.91 -9.96
N LEU A 17 -3.57 -8.21 -9.28
CA LEU A 17 -3.87 -7.64 -7.96
C LEU A 17 -4.87 -6.48 -8.05
N LYS A 18 -4.80 -5.67 -9.10
CA LYS A 18 -5.75 -4.59 -9.32
C LYS A 18 -7.15 -5.13 -9.54
N GLU A 19 -7.32 -6.15 -10.39
CA GLU A 19 -8.60 -6.83 -10.60
C GLU A 19 -9.17 -7.43 -9.32
N LEU A 20 -8.32 -8.05 -8.49
CA LEU A 20 -8.72 -8.56 -7.17
C LEU A 20 -9.23 -7.44 -6.28
N ILE A 21 -8.48 -6.33 -6.16
CA ILE A 21 -8.86 -5.16 -5.35
C ILE A 21 -10.18 -4.57 -5.84
N GLU A 22 -10.37 -4.42 -7.15
CA GLU A 22 -11.60 -3.90 -7.76
C GLU A 22 -12.79 -4.80 -7.45
N ARG A 23 -12.63 -6.11 -7.57
CA ARG A 23 -13.69 -7.10 -7.29
C ARG A 23 -14.06 -7.08 -5.80
N LEU A 24 -13.08 -7.09 -4.91
CA LEU A 24 -13.32 -7.00 -3.46
C LEU A 24 -14.00 -5.68 -3.09
N ALA A 25 -13.51 -4.57 -3.62
CA ALA A 25 -14.09 -3.26 -3.35
C ALA A 25 -15.56 -3.18 -3.79
N ASN A 26 -15.88 -3.72 -4.97
CA ASN A 26 -17.25 -3.77 -5.47
C ASN A 26 -18.15 -4.68 -4.62
N ALA A 27 -17.67 -5.88 -4.26
CA ALA A 27 -18.40 -6.83 -3.44
C ALA A 27 -18.72 -6.29 -2.03
N HIS A 28 -17.84 -5.46 -1.47
CA HIS A 28 -17.97 -4.94 -0.10
C HIS A 28 -18.35 -3.46 -0.03
N GLY A 29 -18.67 -2.81 -1.16
CA GLY A 29 -19.14 -1.42 -1.21
C GLY A 29 -18.07 -0.39 -0.86
N THR A 30 -16.78 -0.73 -1.02
CA THR A 30 -15.65 0.17 -0.75
C THR A 30 -15.10 0.82 -2.02
N VAL A 31 -14.01 1.56 -1.91
CA VAL A 31 -13.35 2.22 -3.04
C VAL A 31 -12.16 1.37 -3.50
N PRO A 32 -12.07 1.02 -4.79
CA PRO A 32 -10.87 0.39 -5.32
C PRO A 32 -9.70 1.37 -5.33
N PHE A 33 -8.50 0.84 -5.23
CA PHE A 33 -7.25 1.60 -5.22
C PHE A 33 -6.16 0.86 -5.99
N GLN A 34 -5.07 1.57 -6.30
CA GLN A 34 -3.92 0.97 -6.99
C GLN A 34 -3.10 0.11 -6.02
N PRO A 35 -2.75 -1.13 -6.38
CA PRO A 35 -1.90 -1.97 -5.55
C PRO A 35 -0.53 -1.32 -5.34
N HIS A 36 -0.11 -1.20 -4.07
CA HIS A 36 1.14 -0.55 -3.70
C HIS A 36 1.65 -1.02 -2.34
N LEU A 37 2.94 -0.84 -2.12
CA LEU A 37 3.58 -0.94 -0.82
C LEU A 37 3.97 0.46 -0.35
N THR A 38 3.52 0.86 0.82
CA THR A 38 3.93 2.12 1.44
C THR A 38 5.36 2.01 1.98
N VAL A 39 6.23 2.88 1.51
CA VAL A 39 7.63 2.95 1.95
C VAL A 39 7.76 3.80 3.20
N CYS A 40 7.29 5.05 3.14
CA CYS A 40 7.24 5.99 4.25
C CYS A 40 6.25 7.12 3.93
N SER A 41 5.96 7.96 4.94
CA SER A 41 5.06 9.10 4.81
C SER A 41 5.79 10.38 5.22
N PRO A 42 6.44 11.09 4.27
CA PRO A 42 7.10 12.35 4.51
C PRO A 42 6.13 13.41 5.04
N GLN A 43 6.61 14.24 5.97
CA GLN A 43 5.77 15.25 6.63
C GLN A 43 5.75 16.61 5.90
N SER A 44 6.69 16.85 4.98
CA SER A 44 6.81 18.13 4.26
C SER A 44 7.14 17.94 2.78
N GLU A 45 6.78 18.93 1.97
CA GLU A 45 7.12 18.95 0.53
C GLU A 45 8.64 19.05 0.30
N ALA A 46 9.37 19.75 1.17
CA ALA A 46 10.83 19.82 1.08
C ALA A 46 11.49 18.44 1.16
N SER A 47 10.87 17.49 1.86
CA SER A 47 11.34 16.11 1.94
C SER A 47 11.11 15.31 0.64
N TRP A 48 10.25 15.79 -0.26
CA TRP A 48 9.96 15.08 -1.51
C TRP A 48 11.12 15.19 -2.50
N ASP A 49 11.82 16.31 -2.52
CA ASP A 49 12.99 16.49 -3.40
C ASP A 49 14.14 15.59 -2.95
N ALA A 50 14.38 15.51 -1.65
CA ALA A 50 15.38 14.61 -1.09
C ALA A 50 15.05 13.13 -1.38
N ALA A 51 13.78 12.75 -1.26
CA ALA A 51 13.32 11.41 -1.61
C ALA A 51 13.48 11.12 -3.11
N ALA A 52 13.12 12.07 -3.97
CA ALA A 52 13.25 11.92 -5.42
C ALA A 52 14.71 11.77 -5.84
N GLU A 53 15.60 12.53 -5.25
CA GLU A 53 17.04 12.45 -5.51
C GLU A 53 17.62 11.11 -5.07
N TYR A 54 17.26 10.64 -3.87
CA TYR A 54 17.66 9.32 -3.39
C TYR A 54 17.19 8.21 -4.32
N VAL A 55 15.90 8.21 -4.69
CA VAL A 55 15.30 7.18 -5.55
C VAL A 55 15.98 7.15 -6.91
N ARG A 56 16.24 8.31 -7.51
CA ARG A 56 16.89 8.43 -8.83
C ARG A 56 18.29 7.82 -8.86
N HIS A 57 19.03 7.89 -7.75
CA HIS A 57 20.39 7.37 -7.63
C HIS A 57 20.45 6.01 -6.93
N SER A 58 19.32 5.48 -6.48
CA SER A 58 19.27 4.20 -5.79
C SER A 58 19.46 3.04 -6.76
N THR A 59 20.36 2.14 -6.42
CA THR A 59 20.55 0.86 -7.11
C THR A 59 19.66 -0.26 -6.52
N ALA A 60 18.84 0.06 -5.52
CA ALA A 60 17.97 -0.92 -4.87
C ALA A 60 16.77 -1.34 -5.74
N LEU A 61 16.34 -0.49 -6.67
CA LEU A 61 15.22 -0.82 -7.56
C LEU A 61 15.70 -1.59 -8.81
N PRO A 62 14.90 -2.56 -9.29
CA PRO A 62 13.62 -3.05 -8.77
C PRO A 62 13.77 -3.90 -7.51
N LEU A 63 12.87 -3.72 -6.55
CA LEU A 63 12.79 -4.55 -5.35
C LEU A 63 11.95 -5.80 -5.61
N ARG A 64 12.47 -6.97 -5.22
CA ARG A 64 11.72 -8.23 -5.23
C ARG A 64 11.27 -8.56 -3.82
N VAL A 65 9.97 -8.76 -3.65
CA VAL A 65 9.37 -9.07 -2.36
C VAL A 65 8.56 -10.36 -2.44
N ARG A 66 8.60 -11.17 -1.39
CA ARG A 66 7.83 -12.41 -1.32
C ARG A 66 6.61 -12.24 -0.42
N LYS A 67 5.52 -12.87 -0.83
CA LYS A 67 4.33 -12.99 0.00
C LYS A 67 4.66 -13.80 1.26
N LYS A 68 4.44 -13.20 2.43
CA LYS A 68 4.61 -13.84 3.73
C LYS A 68 3.31 -14.48 4.21
N ARG A 69 2.25 -13.67 4.24
CA ARG A 69 0.90 -14.10 4.65
C ARG A 69 -0.14 -13.06 4.25
N ILE A 70 -1.39 -13.49 4.18
CA ILE A 70 -2.54 -12.58 4.14
C ILE A 70 -3.19 -12.56 5.52
N SER A 71 -3.61 -11.40 5.98
CA SER A 71 -4.20 -11.17 7.30
C SER A 71 -5.18 -10.00 7.23
N PHE A 72 -5.85 -9.73 8.35
CA PHE A 72 -6.81 -8.64 8.46
C PHE A 72 -6.64 -7.84 9.76
N SER A 73 -7.23 -6.66 9.80
CA SER A 73 -7.29 -5.79 10.98
C SER A 73 -8.70 -5.27 11.19
N THR A 74 -9.19 -5.35 12.42
CA THR A 74 -10.49 -4.77 12.83
C THR A 74 -10.38 -3.33 13.33
N VAL A 75 -9.15 -2.83 13.50
CA VAL A 75 -8.87 -1.51 14.09
C VAL A 75 -8.17 -0.54 13.14
N ALA A 76 -7.63 -1.04 12.04
CA ALA A 76 -6.95 -0.24 11.03
C ALA A 76 -7.72 -0.29 9.70
N PRO A 77 -8.65 0.65 9.45
CA PRO A 77 -9.54 0.58 8.28
C PRO A 77 -8.78 0.58 6.95
N MET A 78 -7.63 1.24 6.88
CA MET A 78 -6.78 1.22 5.67
C MET A 78 -5.98 -0.09 5.52
N MET A 79 -6.19 -1.05 6.43
CA MET A 79 -5.57 -2.37 6.44
C MET A 79 -6.59 -3.46 6.74
N ALA A 80 -7.85 -3.31 6.28
CA ALA A 80 -8.90 -4.27 6.58
C ALA A 80 -8.50 -5.69 6.12
N VAL A 81 -7.99 -5.85 4.91
CA VAL A 81 -7.30 -7.08 4.48
C VAL A 81 -5.99 -6.69 3.81
N VAL A 82 -4.90 -7.31 4.23
CA VAL A 82 -3.54 -7.01 3.77
C VAL A 82 -2.75 -8.27 3.46
N MET A 83 -1.91 -8.18 2.46
CA MET A 83 -0.86 -9.13 2.16
C MET A 83 0.46 -8.60 2.73
N TYR A 84 0.93 -9.20 3.82
CA TYR A 84 2.28 -8.95 4.32
C TYR A 84 3.32 -9.57 3.40
N VAL A 85 4.41 -8.87 3.19
CA VAL A 85 5.58 -9.37 2.49
C VAL A 85 6.72 -9.69 3.45
N GLU A 86 7.70 -10.47 3.01
CA GLU A 86 8.86 -10.80 3.82
C GLU A 86 9.73 -9.57 4.08
N ASP A 87 10.43 -9.60 5.20
CA ASP A 87 11.35 -8.55 5.63
C ASP A 87 12.69 -8.69 4.86
N ALA A 88 12.66 -8.47 3.54
CA ALA A 88 13.84 -8.53 2.68
C ALA A 88 14.82 -7.39 3.05
N PRO A 89 16.14 -7.67 3.19
CA PRO A 89 17.13 -6.66 3.60
C PRO A 89 17.12 -5.42 2.71
N ASP A 90 17.02 -5.58 1.39
CA ASP A 90 17.01 -4.47 0.43
C ASP A 90 15.77 -3.57 0.61
N LEU A 91 14.59 -4.16 0.84
CA LEU A 91 13.37 -3.41 1.12
C LEU A 91 13.48 -2.65 2.44
N LEU A 92 13.98 -3.31 3.49
CA LEU A 92 14.14 -2.67 4.80
C LEU A 92 15.16 -1.54 4.74
N GLY A 93 16.30 -1.75 4.08
CA GLY A 93 17.31 -0.72 3.85
C GLY A 93 16.74 0.48 3.11
N PHE A 94 16.06 0.24 1.99
CA PHE A 94 15.41 1.29 1.19
C PHE A 94 14.39 2.10 2.01
N ARG A 95 13.54 1.44 2.81
CA ARG A 95 12.58 2.10 3.71
C ARG A 95 13.29 2.92 4.78
N GLN A 96 14.34 2.37 5.39
CA GLN A 96 15.09 3.05 6.45
C GLN A 96 15.80 4.30 5.94
N ASP A 97 16.41 4.24 4.77
CA ASP A 97 17.11 5.37 4.17
C ASP A 97 16.14 6.51 3.82
N LEU A 98 15.03 6.18 3.14
CA LEU A 98 14.01 7.17 2.84
C LEU A 98 13.38 7.77 4.10
N ARG A 99 13.16 6.98 5.13
CA ARG A 99 12.69 7.45 6.43
C ARG A 99 13.67 8.45 7.08
N ARG A 100 14.95 8.11 7.07
CA ARG A 100 16.01 8.98 7.62
C ARG A 100 16.11 10.29 6.87
N LEU A 101 16.05 10.25 5.54
CA LEU A 101 16.13 11.44 4.69
C LEU A 101 14.89 12.34 4.79
N THR A 102 13.71 11.77 5.00
CA THR A 102 12.45 12.52 4.99
C THR A 102 11.93 12.86 6.38
N GLY A 103 12.55 12.37 7.44
CA GLY A 103 12.06 12.53 8.82
C GLY A 103 10.72 11.82 9.08
N ALA A 104 10.35 10.86 8.23
CA ALA A 104 9.08 10.16 8.32
C ALA A 104 9.03 9.23 9.54
N VAL A 105 7.82 9.06 10.11
CA VAL A 105 7.57 8.06 11.16
C VAL A 105 7.74 6.65 10.62
N GLU A 106 7.98 5.70 11.52
CA GLU A 106 8.03 4.27 11.20
C GLU A 106 6.71 3.82 10.57
N PRO A 107 6.71 3.36 9.32
CA PRO A 107 5.50 2.79 8.75
C PRO A 107 5.22 1.40 9.31
N PRO A 108 3.98 0.89 9.21
CA PRO A 108 3.66 -0.48 9.58
C PRO A 108 4.58 -1.50 8.88
N PRO A 109 4.62 -2.76 9.35
CA PRO A 109 5.34 -3.82 8.64
C PRO A 109 5.04 -3.84 7.15
N PRO A 110 6.00 -4.20 6.27
CA PRO A 110 5.81 -4.15 4.83
C PRO A 110 4.59 -4.95 4.38
N HIS A 111 3.68 -4.31 3.67
CA HIS A 111 2.44 -4.94 3.19
C HIS A 111 1.90 -4.27 1.93
N ILE A 112 1.07 -5.00 1.20
CA ILE A 112 0.20 -4.51 0.14
C ILE A 112 -1.24 -4.70 0.62
N SER A 113 -2.01 -3.62 0.71
CA SER A 113 -3.42 -3.71 1.06
C SER A 113 -4.22 -4.35 -0.08
N LEU A 114 -5.19 -5.19 0.26
CA LEU A 114 -6.10 -5.85 -0.67
C LEU A 114 -7.53 -5.32 -0.55
N LEU A 115 -7.92 -4.87 0.64
CA LEU A 115 -9.21 -4.25 0.87
C LEU A 115 -9.08 -3.20 1.97
N TYR A 116 -9.69 -2.03 1.75
CA TYR A 116 -9.88 -1.01 2.76
C TYR A 116 -11.27 -1.15 3.40
N GLY A 117 -11.34 -0.95 4.71
CA GLY A 117 -12.57 -0.93 5.49
C GLY A 117 -13.21 0.46 5.54
N VAL A 118 -13.18 1.19 4.43
CA VAL A 118 -13.85 2.48 4.27
C VAL A 118 -14.68 2.46 2.99
N ASP A 119 -15.91 2.96 3.08
CA ASP A 119 -16.83 3.04 1.96
C ASP A 119 -16.56 4.27 1.07
N ARG A 120 -17.41 4.45 0.07
CA ARG A 120 -17.31 5.58 -0.89
C ARG A 120 -17.57 6.95 -0.26
N THR A 121 -18.04 6.99 0.99
CA THR A 121 -18.29 8.21 1.78
C THR A 121 -17.26 8.41 2.89
N ALA A 122 -16.14 7.67 2.86
CA ALA A 122 -15.09 7.64 3.86
C ALA A 122 -15.55 7.16 5.26
N ARG A 123 -16.65 6.40 5.33
CA ARG A 123 -17.16 5.79 6.55
C ARG A 123 -16.74 4.33 6.66
N GLN A 124 -16.66 3.86 7.88
CA GLN A 124 -16.41 2.44 8.15
C GLN A 124 -17.73 1.66 8.09
N PRO A 125 -17.89 0.73 7.12
CA PRO A 125 -19.02 -0.18 7.11
C PRO A 125 -18.93 -1.18 8.27
N SER A 126 -20.08 -1.68 8.73
CA SER A 126 -20.16 -2.57 9.91
C SER A 126 -19.31 -3.83 9.79
N TRP A 127 -19.19 -4.40 8.59
CA TRP A 127 -18.36 -5.59 8.36
C TRP A 127 -16.87 -5.35 8.60
N SER A 128 -16.37 -4.11 8.50
CA SER A 128 -14.94 -3.80 8.68
C SER A 128 -14.46 -3.94 10.12
N SER A 129 -15.37 -4.05 11.07
CA SER A 129 -15.07 -4.40 12.46
C SER A 129 -15.49 -5.84 12.84
N ASP A 130 -16.13 -6.58 11.94
CA ASP A 130 -16.53 -7.97 12.15
C ASP A 130 -15.37 -8.93 11.82
N LYS A 131 -14.79 -9.51 12.88
CA LYS A 131 -13.69 -10.45 12.76
C LYS A 131 -14.03 -11.66 11.87
N GLY A 132 -15.25 -12.17 11.95
CA GLY A 132 -15.69 -13.34 11.17
C GLY A 132 -15.82 -13.00 9.67
N ALA A 133 -16.35 -11.82 9.35
CA ALA A 133 -16.43 -11.34 7.98
C ALA A 133 -15.02 -11.16 7.39
N LEU A 134 -14.14 -10.46 8.11
CA LEU A 134 -12.77 -10.19 7.66
C LEU A 134 -11.94 -11.48 7.50
N SER A 135 -12.12 -12.47 8.39
CA SER A 135 -11.46 -13.77 8.25
C SER A 135 -11.85 -14.47 6.96
N ARG A 136 -13.13 -14.52 6.62
CA ARG A 136 -13.62 -15.12 5.36
C ARG A 136 -13.06 -14.43 4.14
N ILE A 137 -13.03 -13.09 4.14
CA ILE A 137 -12.45 -12.30 3.04
C ILE A 137 -10.95 -12.59 2.91
N ALA A 138 -10.21 -12.62 4.02
CA ALA A 138 -8.78 -12.92 3.99
C ALA A 138 -8.50 -14.34 3.46
N GLU A 139 -9.29 -15.34 3.86
CA GLU A 139 -9.21 -16.72 3.34
C GLU A 139 -9.51 -16.79 1.84
N GLU A 140 -10.47 -16.01 1.35
CA GLU A 140 -10.74 -15.87 -0.08
C GLU A 140 -9.53 -15.30 -0.80
N CYS A 141 -8.92 -14.23 -0.28
CA CYS A 141 -7.71 -13.63 -0.83
C CYS A 141 -6.53 -14.62 -0.87
N VAL A 142 -6.38 -15.49 0.14
CA VAL A 142 -5.34 -16.54 0.15
C VAL A 142 -5.45 -17.44 -1.09
N ARG A 143 -6.67 -17.78 -1.49
CA ARG A 143 -6.94 -18.63 -2.66
C ARG A 143 -6.79 -17.90 -4.00
N GLN A 144 -6.91 -16.60 -4.01
CA GLN A 144 -6.98 -15.79 -5.24
C GLN A 144 -5.70 -15.01 -5.56
N VAL A 145 -4.84 -14.77 -4.57
CA VAL A 145 -3.56 -14.11 -4.81
C VAL A 145 -2.58 -15.12 -5.40
N ASP A 146 -2.45 -15.09 -6.71
CA ASP A 146 -1.46 -15.86 -7.43
C ASP A 146 -0.06 -15.27 -7.24
N GLY A 147 0.93 -16.16 -7.29
CA GLY A 147 2.33 -15.78 -7.16
C GLY A 147 2.79 -15.67 -5.70
N SER A 148 4.06 -15.90 -5.51
CA SER A 148 4.75 -15.78 -4.24
C SER A 148 5.73 -14.62 -4.21
N GLU A 149 6.09 -14.08 -5.38
CA GLU A 149 7.07 -13.00 -5.54
C GLU A 149 6.50 -11.87 -6.38
N PHE A 150 6.73 -10.63 -5.95
CA PHE A 150 6.30 -9.41 -6.60
C PHE A 150 7.49 -8.49 -6.85
N VAL A 151 7.47 -7.82 -8.00
CA VAL A 151 8.47 -6.82 -8.39
C VAL A 151 7.88 -5.43 -8.18
N LEU A 152 8.56 -4.62 -7.38
CA LEU A 152 8.22 -3.24 -7.07
C LEU A 152 9.26 -2.33 -7.75
N ASP A 153 8.86 -1.63 -8.79
CA ASP A 153 9.79 -0.86 -9.64
C ASP A 153 9.32 0.56 -9.98
N ARG A 154 8.11 0.93 -9.54
CA ARG A 154 7.51 2.23 -9.86
C ARG A 154 7.26 3.06 -8.60
N PRO A 155 8.28 3.79 -8.13
CA PRO A 155 8.14 4.67 -6.98
C PRO A 155 7.37 5.93 -7.35
N VAL A 156 6.40 6.30 -6.50
CA VAL A 156 5.58 7.50 -6.68
C VAL A 156 5.34 8.19 -5.34
N ILE A 157 5.15 9.51 -5.38
CA ILE A 157 4.60 10.27 -4.25
C ILE A 157 3.11 10.46 -4.48
N VAL A 158 2.32 10.09 -3.48
CA VAL A 158 0.87 10.22 -3.47
C VAL A 158 0.44 11.13 -2.34
N ALA A 159 -0.46 12.04 -2.61
CA ALA A 159 -1.08 12.90 -1.62
C ALA A 159 -2.61 12.88 -1.76
N PRO A 160 -3.36 12.93 -0.67
CA PRO A 160 -4.81 13.11 -0.71
C PRO A 160 -5.14 14.59 -0.96
N ASP A 161 -6.27 14.82 -1.58
CA ASP A 161 -6.93 16.12 -1.56
C ASP A 161 -7.93 16.11 -0.38
N GLY A 162 -7.41 16.38 0.83
CA GLY A 162 -8.13 16.27 2.09
C GLY A 162 -7.66 15.10 2.95
N GLU A 163 -8.60 14.33 3.50
CA GLU A 163 -8.32 13.25 4.44
C GLU A 163 -7.87 11.96 3.75
N TRP A 164 -6.93 11.23 4.37
CA TRP A 164 -6.45 9.94 3.87
C TRP A 164 -7.54 8.87 3.74
N THR A 165 -8.58 8.93 4.54
CA THR A 165 -9.73 8.02 4.44
C THR A 165 -10.58 8.24 3.19
N ASN A 166 -10.45 9.40 2.54
CA ASN A 166 -11.07 9.66 1.24
C ASN A 166 -10.19 9.13 0.09
N VAL A 167 -10.21 7.83 -0.10
CA VAL A 167 -9.38 7.13 -1.11
C VAL A 167 -9.54 7.71 -2.54
N LYS A 168 -10.72 8.23 -2.87
CA LYS A 168 -10.98 8.86 -4.18
C LYS A 168 -10.20 10.15 -4.41
N SER A 169 -9.74 10.80 -3.35
CA SER A 169 -8.98 12.04 -3.44
C SER A 169 -7.48 11.82 -3.67
N TRP A 170 -7.01 10.58 -3.62
CA TRP A 170 -5.59 10.27 -3.74
C TRP A 170 -5.10 10.51 -5.16
N ARG A 171 -4.03 11.27 -5.26
CA ARG A 171 -3.40 11.61 -6.55
C ARG A 171 -1.90 11.33 -6.51
N VAL A 172 -1.38 10.81 -7.61
CA VAL A 172 0.06 10.81 -7.82
C VAL A 172 0.48 12.25 -8.10
N VAL A 173 1.23 12.82 -7.17
CA VAL A 173 1.74 14.20 -7.28
C VAL A 173 3.14 14.24 -7.87
N ARG A 174 3.88 13.12 -7.82
CA ARG A 174 5.18 12.97 -8.46
C ARG A 174 5.47 11.51 -8.78
N VAL A 175 6.04 11.24 -9.94
CA VAL A 175 6.74 9.99 -10.27
C VAL A 175 8.21 10.19 -9.93
N LEU A 176 8.82 9.20 -9.26
CA LEU A 176 10.21 9.26 -8.76
C LEU A 176 11.17 8.48 -9.66
#